data_3483e639f5ef73be64376d6ab8d4f3d8
#
_entry.id   3483e639f5ef73be64376d6ab8d4f3d8
#
_cell.length_a   1.000
_cell.length_b   1.000
_cell.length_c   1.000
_cell.angle_alpha   90.00
_cell.angle_beta   90.00
_cell.angle_gamma   90.00
#
_symmetry.space_group_name_H-M   'P 1'
#
loop_
_entity.id
_entity.type
_entity.pdbx_description
1 polymer ?
#
loop_
_entity_poly.entity_id
_entity_poly.type
_entity_poly.pdbx_seq_one_letter_code
_entity_poly.pdbx_strand_id
1 'polypeptide(L)'
;MQLQVLLNPARTLCGAAGSSKKRVIETAANFLAEQNNSLNADELFRNIIEREQLGSTAIGEGMAIPHCRMKNCSRAIGALIKLDKPIDFEAIDNQPVDVLFVLLVPEEEHEQHLKILAEIAGLFSNPAFRDEIRAAGDSQQMYDIALKHAQEI
;
A
#
# COMPACT_ATOMS: atom_id res chain seq x y z
N MET A 1 12.18 10.03 5.83
CA MET A 1 11.88 8.87 4.97
C MET A 1 12.12 9.20 3.51
N GLN A 2 12.82 8.34 2.80
CA GLN A 2 13.07 8.50 1.36
C GLN A 2 12.02 7.72 0.56
N LEU A 3 10.82 8.26 0.50
CA LEU A 3 9.67 7.60 -0.12
C LEU A 3 9.90 7.32 -1.61
N GLN A 4 10.64 8.19 -2.31
CA GLN A 4 10.90 8.02 -3.74
C GLN A 4 11.71 6.77 -4.08
N VAL A 5 12.34 6.15 -3.09
CA VAL A 5 13.01 4.85 -3.27
C VAL A 5 11.98 3.72 -3.37
N LEU A 6 10.83 3.89 -2.70
CA LEU A 6 9.75 2.88 -2.64
C LEU A 6 8.66 3.13 -3.67
N LEU A 7 8.36 4.38 -3.95
CA LEU A 7 7.17 4.80 -4.69
C LEU A 7 7.52 5.75 -5.83
N ASN A 8 6.77 5.67 -6.90
CA ASN A 8 6.82 6.63 -8.00
C ASN A 8 5.40 6.89 -8.53
N PRO A 9 5.21 7.89 -9.40
CA PRO A 9 3.86 8.17 -9.93
C PRO A 9 3.23 6.98 -10.67
N ALA A 10 4.02 6.15 -11.34
CA ALA A 10 3.49 4.98 -12.06
C ALA A 10 2.95 3.90 -11.12
N ARG A 11 3.38 3.88 -9.86
CA ARG A 11 2.86 2.97 -8.84
C ARG A 11 1.95 3.67 -7.84
N THR A 12 1.31 4.74 -8.25
CA THR A 12 0.33 5.48 -7.46
C THR A 12 -0.98 5.47 -8.23
N LEU A 13 -2.05 4.93 -7.64
CA LEU A 13 -3.32 4.71 -8.34
C LEU A 13 -4.45 5.42 -7.62
N CYS A 14 -5.09 6.34 -8.32
CA CYS A 14 -6.26 7.08 -7.84
C CYS A 14 -7.52 6.48 -8.44
N GLY A 15 -8.46 6.05 -7.59
CA GLY A 15 -9.75 5.56 -8.05
C GLY A 15 -9.73 4.08 -8.44
N ALA A 16 -9.11 3.23 -7.63
CA ALA A 16 -9.11 1.80 -7.88
C ALA A 16 -10.45 1.16 -7.53
N ALA A 17 -10.84 0.16 -8.31
CA ALA A 17 -12.07 -0.59 -8.11
C ALA A 17 -11.83 -1.83 -7.25
N GLY A 18 -12.87 -2.27 -6.55
CA GLY A 18 -12.87 -3.50 -5.78
C GLY A 18 -13.99 -3.48 -4.75
N SER A 19 -14.81 -4.52 -4.73
CA SER A 19 -15.97 -4.60 -3.84
C SER A 19 -15.72 -5.41 -2.58
N SER A 20 -14.53 -6.02 -2.45
CA SER A 20 -14.14 -6.82 -1.29
C SER A 20 -12.65 -6.74 -1.06
N LYS A 21 -12.22 -7.12 0.13
CA LYS A 21 -10.80 -7.20 0.49
C LYS A 21 -10.01 -8.03 -0.52
N LYS A 22 -10.53 -9.21 -0.87
CA LYS A 22 -9.89 -10.10 -1.84
C LYS A 22 -9.75 -9.45 -3.21
N ARG A 23 -10.79 -8.79 -3.70
CA ARG A 23 -10.79 -8.12 -5.01
C ARG A 23 -9.83 -6.93 -5.04
N VAL A 24 -9.75 -6.19 -3.95
CA VAL A 24 -8.82 -5.05 -3.83
C VAL A 24 -7.37 -5.56 -3.88
N ILE A 25 -7.07 -6.65 -3.17
CA ILE A 25 -5.73 -7.24 -3.19
C ILE A 25 -5.39 -7.77 -4.59
N GLU A 26 -6.35 -8.37 -5.29
CA GLU A 26 -6.17 -8.81 -6.68
C GLU A 26 -5.86 -7.62 -7.59
N THR A 27 -6.62 -6.53 -7.46
CA THR A 27 -6.39 -5.30 -8.22
C THR A 27 -4.99 -4.76 -7.96
N ALA A 28 -4.56 -4.73 -6.70
CA ALA A 28 -3.23 -4.26 -6.31
C ALA A 28 -2.12 -5.13 -6.92
N ALA A 29 -2.29 -6.46 -6.87
CA ALA A 29 -1.31 -7.40 -7.42
C ALA A 29 -1.17 -7.22 -8.94
N ASN A 30 -2.29 -7.11 -9.64
CA ASN A 30 -2.29 -6.88 -11.09
C ASN A 30 -1.63 -5.55 -11.45
N PHE A 31 -1.97 -4.49 -10.70
CA PHE A 31 -1.40 -3.17 -10.91
C PHE A 31 0.13 -3.18 -10.75
N LEU A 32 0.65 -3.78 -9.70
CA LEU A 32 2.08 -3.88 -9.46
C LEU A 32 2.78 -4.72 -10.55
N ALA A 33 2.18 -5.82 -10.97
CA ALA A 33 2.74 -6.67 -12.03
C ALA A 33 2.78 -5.95 -13.37
N GLU A 34 1.79 -5.11 -13.67
CA GLU A 34 1.80 -4.28 -14.89
C GLU A 34 2.94 -3.26 -14.89
N GLN A 35 3.33 -2.76 -13.72
CA GLN A 35 4.37 -1.75 -13.57
C GLN A 35 5.76 -2.36 -13.42
N ASN A 36 5.88 -3.67 -13.26
CA ASN A 36 7.17 -4.35 -13.06
C ASN A 36 7.13 -5.75 -13.64
N ASN A 37 7.81 -5.94 -14.77
CA ASN A 37 7.81 -7.19 -15.53
C ASN A 37 8.41 -8.40 -14.79
N SER A 38 9.19 -8.16 -13.73
CA SER A 38 9.77 -9.26 -12.94
C SER A 38 8.80 -9.85 -11.92
N LEU A 39 7.62 -9.22 -11.73
CA LEU A 39 6.61 -9.67 -10.78
C LEU A 39 5.55 -10.51 -11.49
N ASN A 40 5.11 -11.58 -10.81
CA ASN A 40 4.00 -12.42 -11.25
C ASN A 40 2.77 -12.08 -10.40
N ALA A 41 1.68 -11.67 -11.05
CA ALA A 41 0.48 -11.20 -10.35
C ALA A 41 -0.15 -12.29 -9.46
N ASP A 42 -0.20 -13.54 -9.93
CA ASP A 42 -0.80 -14.64 -9.16
C ASP A 42 0.02 -14.98 -7.91
N GLU A 43 1.33 -15.02 -8.04
CA GLU A 43 2.23 -15.25 -6.91
C GLU A 43 2.13 -14.13 -5.89
N LEU A 44 2.12 -12.88 -6.37
CA LEU A 44 2.00 -11.70 -5.54
C LEU A 44 0.68 -11.70 -4.77
N PHE A 45 -0.41 -11.99 -5.46
CA PHE A 45 -1.73 -12.09 -4.83
C PHE A 45 -1.74 -13.14 -3.72
N ARG A 46 -1.23 -14.35 -3.99
CA ARG A 46 -1.16 -15.41 -2.98
C ARG A 46 -0.35 -15.01 -1.76
N ASN A 47 0.81 -14.40 -1.97
CA ASN A 47 1.68 -14.01 -0.87
C ASN A 47 1.04 -12.93 0.01
N ILE A 48 0.35 -11.95 -0.58
CA ILE A 48 -0.35 -10.92 0.18
C ILE A 48 -1.53 -11.53 0.95
N ILE A 49 -2.31 -12.40 0.30
CA ILE A 49 -3.45 -13.07 0.94
C ILE A 49 -3.00 -13.92 2.12
N GLU A 50 -1.93 -14.69 1.98
CA GLU A 50 -1.38 -15.49 3.07
C GLU A 50 -1.02 -14.63 4.28
N ARG A 51 -0.41 -13.47 4.04
CA ARG A 51 -0.10 -12.53 5.12
C ARG A 51 -1.37 -11.98 5.79
N GLU A 52 -2.37 -11.62 5.01
CA GLU A 52 -3.63 -11.10 5.53
C GLU A 52 -4.42 -12.14 6.34
N GLN A 53 -4.27 -13.41 6.03
CA GLN A 53 -4.90 -14.49 6.79
C GLN A 53 -4.35 -14.62 8.22
N LEU A 54 -3.15 -14.12 8.46
CA LEU A 54 -2.55 -14.08 9.81
C LEU A 54 -3.14 -12.96 10.66
N GLY A 55 -3.74 -11.97 10.04
CA GLY A 55 -4.34 -10.81 10.70
C GLY A 55 -4.39 -9.64 9.75
N SER A 56 -5.42 -8.80 9.88
CA SER A 56 -5.60 -7.65 9.03
C SER A 56 -4.45 -6.65 9.15
N THR A 57 -3.99 -6.12 8.02
CA THR A 57 -3.00 -5.05 7.97
C THR A 57 -3.62 -3.66 8.00
N ALA A 58 -4.94 -3.56 8.22
CA ALA A 58 -5.60 -2.28 8.44
C ALA A 58 -5.14 -1.72 9.79
N ILE A 59 -4.68 -0.48 9.79
CA ILE A 59 -4.13 0.19 10.98
C ILE A 59 -5.08 1.21 11.58
N GLY A 60 -6.33 1.25 11.10
CA GLY A 60 -7.34 2.20 11.56
C GLY A 60 -7.43 3.42 10.66
N GLU A 61 -8.47 4.22 10.88
CA GLU A 61 -8.73 5.47 10.15
C GLU A 61 -8.86 5.30 8.64
N GLY A 62 -9.25 4.10 8.19
CA GLY A 62 -9.43 3.80 6.78
C GLY A 62 -8.15 3.50 6.01
N MET A 63 -7.05 3.23 6.72
CA MET A 63 -5.73 2.97 6.14
C MET A 63 -5.32 1.52 6.32
N ALA A 64 -4.66 0.93 5.32
CA ALA A 64 -4.12 -0.43 5.42
C ALA A 64 -2.77 -0.52 4.73
N ILE A 65 -1.93 -1.46 5.20
CA ILE A 65 -0.60 -1.70 4.62
C ILE A 65 -0.47 -3.19 4.26
N PRO A 66 -1.18 -3.65 3.21
CA PRO A 66 -0.97 -5.02 2.72
C PRO A 66 0.48 -5.19 2.30
N HIS A 67 1.11 -6.27 2.74
CA HIS A 67 2.53 -6.46 2.45
C HIS A 67 2.90 -7.93 2.42
N CYS A 68 3.99 -8.24 1.74
CA CYS A 68 4.54 -9.59 1.70
C CYS A 68 6.02 -9.57 1.35
N ARG A 69 6.65 -10.72 1.56
CA ARG A 69 8.03 -10.97 1.14
C ARG A 69 8.02 -11.69 -0.20
N MET A 70 8.99 -11.32 -1.05
CA MET A 70 9.10 -11.88 -2.39
C MET A 70 10.52 -12.37 -2.65
N LYS A 71 10.64 -13.58 -3.20
CA LYS A 71 11.96 -14.20 -3.51
C LYS A 71 12.71 -13.46 -4.62
N ASN A 72 11.98 -12.98 -5.63
CA ASN A 72 12.58 -12.36 -6.81
C ASN A 72 12.59 -10.83 -6.73
N CYS A 73 12.57 -10.30 -5.53
CA CYS A 73 12.57 -8.87 -5.27
C CYS A 73 13.93 -8.47 -4.70
N SER A 74 14.67 -7.63 -5.41
CA SER A 74 16.01 -7.21 -4.98
C SER A 74 15.99 -6.00 -4.05
N ARG A 75 14.87 -5.28 -4.01
CA ARG A 75 14.67 -4.09 -3.17
C ARG A 75 13.19 -3.95 -2.84
N ALA A 76 12.90 -3.17 -1.80
CA ALA A 76 11.51 -2.89 -1.44
C ALA A 76 10.81 -2.08 -2.54
N ILE A 77 9.57 -2.43 -2.83
CA ILE A 77 8.72 -1.77 -3.84
C ILE A 77 7.39 -1.47 -3.19
N GLY A 78 6.90 -0.24 -3.36
CA GLY A 78 5.61 0.18 -2.84
C GLY A 78 4.65 0.66 -3.90
N ALA A 79 3.36 0.57 -3.59
CA ALA A 79 2.29 1.17 -4.38
C ALA A 79 1.30 1.87 -3.44
N LEU A 80 0.91 3.08 -3.77
CA LEU A 80 -0.09 3.84 -3.03
C LEU A 80 -1.39 3.81 -3.82
N ILE A 81 -2.46 3.34 -3.20
CA ILE A 81 -3.73 3.11 -3.89
C ILE A 81 -4.87 3.75 -3.09
N LYS A 82 -5.69 4.55 -3.78
CA LYS A 82 -6.93 5.08 -3.23
C LYS A 82 -8.09 4.40 -3.94
N LEU A 83 -9.03 3.85 -3.16
CA LEU A 83 -10.20 3.14 -3.70
C LEU A 83 -11.30 4.12 -4.06
N ASP A 84 -12.09 3.78 -5.08
CA ASP A 84 -13.31 4.52 -5.43
C ASP A 84 -14.31 4.50 -4.29
N LYS A 85 -14.43 3.35 -3.61
CA LYS A 85 -15.35 3.14 -2.49
C LYS A 85 -14.63 2.44 -1.35
N PRO A 86 -14.84 2.88 -0.10
CA PRO A 86 -14.29 2.16 1.05
C PRO A 86 -14.83 0.75 1.13
N ILE A 87 -14.01 -0.18 1.62
CA ILE A 87 -14.39 -1.59 1.75
C ILE A 87 -14.07 -2.10 3.16
N ASP A 88 -14.78 -3.15 3.56
CA ASP A 88 -14.47 -3.86 4.80
C ASP A 88 -13.13 -4.61 4.63
N PHE A 89 -12.14 -4.22 5.43
CA PHE A 89 -10.81 -4.83 5.44
C PHE A 89 -10.55 -5.56 6.75
N GLU A 90 -11.60 -5.83 7.51
CA GLU A 90 -11.52 -6.47 8.82
C GLU A 90 -10.67 -5.69 9.82
N ALA A 91 -10.78 -4.36 9.78
CA ALA A 91 -10.01 -3.47 10.65
C ALA A 91 -10.49 -3.58 12.12
N ILE A 92 -9.54 -3.43 13.06
CA ILE A 92 -9.84 -3.49 14.49
C ILE A 92 -10.85 -2.40 14.90
N ASP A 93 -10.77 -1.21 14.29
CA ASP A 93 -11.68 -0.10 14.57
C ASP A 93 -13.03 -0.22 13.85
N ASN A 94 -13.24 -1.28 13.08
CA ASN A 94 -14.44 -1.53 12.26
C ASN A 94 -14.71 -0.45 11.20
N GLN A 95 -13.74 0.39 10.89
CA GLN A 95 -13.87 1.39 9.84
C GLN A 95 -13.53 0.80 8.47
N PRO A 96 -14.27 1.13 7.43
CA PRO A 96 -13.91 0.69 6.07
C PRO A 96 -12.62 1.36 5.62
N VAL A 97 -11.87 0.66 4.76
CA VAL A 97 -10.58 1.11 4.24
C VAL A 97 -10.76 1.68 2.84
N ASP A 98 -10.15 2.84 2.60
CA ASP A 98 -10.16 3.50 1.30
C ASP A 98 -8.76 3.84 0.76
N VAL A 99 -7.73 3.75 1.59
CA VAL A 99 -6.35 4.04 1.17
C VAL A 99 -5.44 2.91 1.61
N LEU A 100 -4.62 2.42 0.67
CA LEU A 100 -3.69 1.33 0.93
C LEU A 100 -2.28 1.71 0.48
N PHE A 101 -1.29 1.28 1.26
CA PHE A 101 0.09 1.23 0.79
C PHE A 101 0.48 -0.24 0.71
N VAL A 102 0.65 -0.75 -0.50
CA VAL A 102 1.06 -2.13 -0.72
C VAL A 102 2.57 -2.19 -0.75
N LEU A 103 3.17 -3.03 0.08
CA LEU A 103 4.62 -3.10 0.23
C LEU A 103 5.14 -4.50 -0.06
N LEU A 104 6.09 -4.59 -0.99
CA LEU A 104 6.82 -5.81 -1.29
C LEU A 104 8.25 -5.64 -0.80
N VAL A 105 8.76 -6.63 -0.08
CA VAL A 105 10.13 -6.57 0.44
C VAL A 105 10.90 -7.84 0.06
N PRO A 106 12.25 -7.74 -0.08
CA PRO A 106 13.07 -8.93 -0.27
C PRO A 106 12.91 -9.90 0.90
N GLU A 107 12.91 -11.19 0.60
CA GLU A 107 12.66 -12.23 1.60
C GLU A 107 13.68 -12.19 2.75
N GLU A 108 14.89 -11.72 2.50
CA GLU A 108 16.00 -11.78 3.44
C GLU A 108 16.20 -10.52 4.30
N GLU A 109 15.48 -9.42 4.06
CA GLU A 109 15.68 -8.15 4.74
C GLU A 109 14.66 -7.90 5.85
N HIS A 110 14.89 -8.47 7.05
CA HIS A 110 13.93 -8.38 8.16
C HIS A 110 13.90 -7.01 8.85
N GLU A 111 15.06 -6.45 9.20
CA GLU A 111 15.14 -5.17 9.92
C GLU A 111 14.68 -4.00 9.06
N GLN A 112 15.09 -3.97 7.81
CA GLN A 112 14.69 -2.95 6.86
C GLN A 112 13.18 -2.98 6.63
N HIS A 113 12.60 -4.17 6.58
CA HIS A 113 11.17 -4.37 6.44
C HIS A 113 10.39 -3.72 7.58
N LEU A 114 10.78 -3.99 8.83
CA LEU A 114 10.12 -3.42 10.01
C LEU A 114 10.25 -1.90 10.05
N LYS A 115 11.40 -1.37 9.67
CA LYS A 115 11.63 0.08 9.62
C LYS A 115 10.71 0.75 8.60
N ILE A 116 10.61 0.19 7.40
CA ILE A 116 9.76 0.73 6.34
C ILE A 116 8.29 0.71 6.76
N LEU A 117 7.82 -0.41 7.34
CA LEU A 117 6.45 -0.50 7.83
C LEU A 117 6.15 0.56 8.88
N ALA A 118 7.07 0.79 9.82
CA ALA A 118 6.89 1.81 10.85
C ALA A 118 6.81 3.21 10.25
N GLU A 119 7.63 3.51 9.26
CA GLU A 119 7.62 4.81 8.58
C GLU A 119 6.33 5.05 7.80
N ILE A 120 5.83 4.03 7.10
CA ILE A 120 4.55 4.12 6.38
C ILE A 120 3.40 4.27 7.38
N ALA A 121 3.41 3.54 8.47
CA ALA A 121 2.41 3.67 9.52
C ALA A 121 2.41 5.08 10.12
N GLY A 122 3.59 5.67 10.31
CA GLY A 122 3.73 7.05 10.75
C GLY A 122 3.11 8.04 9.78
N LEU A 123 3.35 7.85 8.49
CA LEU A 123 2.74 8.67 7.44
C LEU A 123 1.21 8.58 7.50
N PHE A 124 0.68 7.36 7.58
CA PHE A 124 -0.77 7.10 7.62
C PHE A 124 -1.43 7.58 8.91
N SER A 125 -0.67 7.77 9.97
CA SER A 125 -1.17 8.29 11.25
C SER A 125 -1.35 9.81 11.26
N ASN A 126 -0.84 10.51 10.25
CA ASN A 126 -0.95 11.96 10.14
C ASN A 126 -2.32 12.34 9.56
N PRO A 127 -3.20 13.03 10.35
CA PRO A 127 -4.53 13.41 9.86
C PRO A 127 -4.47 14.30 8.61
N ALA A 128 -3.49 15.20 8.52
CA ALA A 128 -3.34 16.08 7.36
C ALA A 128 -3.06 15.27 6.09
N PHE A 129 -2.21 14.26 6.20
CA PHE A 129 -1.93 13.36 5.09
C PHE A 129 -3.22 12.65 4.63
N ARG A 130 -3.95 12.06 5.58
CA ARG A 130 -5.19 11.33 5.25
C ARG A 130 -6.21 12.21 4.55
N ASP A 131 -6.41 13.43 5.06
CA ASP A 131 -7.37 14.37 4.47
C ASP A 131 -6.95 14.80 3.06
N GLU A 132 -5.68 15.12 2.87
CA GLU A 132 -5.17 15.55 1.56
C GLU A 132 -5.21 14.42 0.53
N ILE A 133 -4.84 13.20 0.91
CA ILE A 133 -4.88 12.04 0.01
C ILE A 133 -6.32 11.76 -0.44
N ARG A 134 -7.26 11.84 0.49
CA ARG A 134 -8.68 11.63 0.16
C ARG A 134 -9.24 12.68 -0.79
N ALA A 135 -8.73 13.91 -0.70
CA ALA A 135 -9.12 15.01 -1.56
C ALA A 135 -8.39 15.04 -2.91
N ALA A 136 -7.32 14.25 -3.07
CA ALA A 136 -6.53 14.25 -4.30
C ALA A 136 -7.38 13.78 -5.50
N GLY A 137 -7.21 14.45 -6.64
CA GLY A 137 -8.01 14.19 -7.83
C GLY A 137 -7.36 13.25 -8.85
N ASP A 138 -6.05 12.99 -8.72
CA ASP A 138 -5.33 12.11 -9.63
C ASP A 138 -4.08 11.51 -8.97
N SER A 139 -3.45 10.60 -9.68
CA SER A 139 -2.27 9.86 -9.18
C SER A 139 -1.08 10.77 -8.90
N GLN A 140 -0.86 11.77 -9.73
CA GLN A 140 0.28 12.70 -9.55
C GLN A 140 0.09 13.52 -8.28
N GLN A 141 -1.11 14.01 -8.01
CA GLN A 141 -1.41 14.74 -6.79
C GLN A 141 -1.21 13.86 -5.56
N MET A 142 -1.65 12.61 -5.61
CA MET A 142 -1.44 11.66 -4.52
C MET A 142 0.05 11.46 -4.23
N TYR A 143 0.85 11.27 -5.27
CA TYR A 143 2.29 11.08 -5.13
C TYR A 143 2.96 12.30 -4.51
N ASP A 144 2.61 13.50 -4.99
CA ASP A 144 3.19 14.76 -4.50
C ASP A 144 2.84 14.97 -3.02
N ILE A 145 1.61 14.68 -2.62
CA ILE A 145 1.16 14.76 -1.23
C ILE A 145 1.95 13.77 -0.36
N ALA A 146 2.09 12.53 -0.81
CA ALA A 146 2.81 11.51 -0.07
C ALA A 146 4.28 11.90 0.12
N LEU A 147 4.92 12.40 -0.93
CA LEU A 147 6.31 12.83 -0.89
C LEU A 147 6.52 14.00 0.08
N LYS A 148 5.61 14.98 0.05
CA LYS A 148 5.64 16.13 0.96
C LYS A 148 5.61 15.70 2.43
N HIS A 149 4.63 14.86 2.79
CA HIS A 149 4.49 14.41 4.18
C HIS A 149 5.59 13.44 4.61
N ALA A 150 6.11 12.63 3.69
CA ALA A 150 7.20 11.71 3.99
C ALA A 150 8.49 12.44 4.41
N GLN A 151 8.72 13.66 3.90
CA GLN A 151 9.88 14.47 4.26
C GLN A 151 9.82 14.97 5.72
N GLU A 152 8.67 14.89 6.36
CA GLU A 152 8.47 15.33 7.75
C GLU A 152 8.74 14.21 8.77
N ILE A 153 9.05 13.02 8.28
CA ILE A 153 9.31 11.84 9.14
C ILE A 153 10.81 11.68 9.42
#